data_48a84f6ea0484467fc86cc7ba2439c6a
#
_entry.id   48a84f6ea0484467fc86cc7ba2439c6a
#
_cell.length_a   1.000
_cell.length_b   1.000
_cell.length_c   1.000
_cell.angle_alpha   90.00
_cell.angle_beta   90.00
_cell.angle_gamma   90.00
#
_symmetry.space_group_name_H-M   'P 1'
#
loop_
_entity.id
_entity.type
_entity.pdbx_description
1 polymer ?
#
loop_
_entity_poly.entity_id
_entity_poly.type
_entity_poly.pdbx_seq_one_letter_code
_entity_poly.pdbx_strand_id
1 'polypeptide(L)'
;LYTSDNVQSLVAQAEGIEVNYQKSNLKQEELEFLRFFDPQTMSVHLKEGLKPMAKRGKPGSFSLQEIEDKLLTRDYLKNITTQILDVAKLDAKTNIEISKTGAKIIQHKDYRIAITYQPFSEGYEITIVHPIVRLSMEDYDLSDKLKKRFAESAEGIIISGPPGSGKSTLASSVADFYHKTGKIVKTFESPRDLQVDPAITQYTRLDGSFENSADILLLVRPDYTIFDEVRRREDFQTFSELRLAGVGMVGVIHANSPIDAIQRFIGKIELGVIPSVIDTVVFVKDGKISKVYQLDLKVKVPSGMTEQDLARPVIDIRDFEDNTLEYEIYTFGEENVIVPVPKKTAKFGIEKLAEDKVRDTFRRFDPQAEVEILSGNSVKVKVRKQFIASVIGRGGATINDLEKMLKVHIDVVPKDSSETPSDDFELPYDFSESGTSLLFNVGKENVGNSGDIYLNNEYLTSSRITRKGQIKIPKHSIPGKRLMKNASSRESIQIFIKD
;
A
#
# COMPACT_ATOMS: atom_id res chain seq x y z
N LEU A 1 11.55 54.01 31.92
CA LEU A 1 11.83 52.79 31.20
C LEU A 1 11.50 52.96 29.72
N TYR A 2 12.43 52.66 28.81
CA TYR A 2 12.17 52.56 27.37
C TYR A 2 12.02 51.07 27.03
N THR A 3 10.88 50.67 26.52
CA THR A 3 10.63 49.28 26.15
C THR A 3 9.66 49.16 24.96
N SER A 4 9.85 48.15 24.16
CA SER A 4 8.88 47.70 23.14
C SER A 4 8.09 46.47 23.60
N ASP A 5 8.35 45.94 24.76
CA ASP A 5 7.64 44.84 25.38
C ASP A 5 6.41 45.37 26.15
N ASN A 6 5.23 44.97 25.72
CA ASN A 6 3.97 45.42 26.32
C ASN A 6 3.81 44.92 27.78
N VAL A 7 4.29 43.69 28.08
CA VAL A 7 4.20 43.12 29.44
C VAL A 7 5.13 43.88 30.39
N GLN A 8 6.37 44.11 29.97
CA GLN A 8 7.30 44.94 30.74
C GLN A 8 6.77 46.35 30.95
N SER A 9 6.13 46.92 29.92
CA SER A 9 5.51 48.25 30.02
C SER A 9 4.42 48.27 31.09
N LEU A 10 3.51 47.30 31.07
CA LEU A 10 2.42 47.20 32.03
C LEU A 10 2.89 46.93 33.46
N VAL A 11 3.87 46.03 33.63
CA VAL A 11 4.48 45.75 34.96
C VAL A 11 5.17 46.99 35.50
N ALA A 12 5.98 47.69 34.69
CA ALA A 12 6.68 48.91 35.13
C ALA A 12 5.72 50.04 35.46
N GLN A 13 4.62 50.19 34.71
CA GLN A 13 3.55 51.15 35.02
C GLN A 13 2.86 50.80 36.33
N ALA A 14 2.60 49.52 36.60
CA ALA A 14 1.99 49.06 37.86
C ALA A 14 2.89 49.33 39.08
N GLU A 15 4.21 49.31 38.88
CA GLU A 15 5.23 49.64 39.88
C GLU A 15 5.51 51.16 39.97
N GLY A 16 4.73 52.00 39.27
CA GLY A 16 4.89 53.44 39.29
C GLY A 16 6.08 53.98 38.52
N ILE A 17 6.72 53.20 37.66
CA ILE A 17 7.85 53.59 36.83
C ILE A 17 7.33 54.27 35.57
N GLU A 18 7.87 55.45 35.27
CA GLU A 18 7.58 56.16 34.01
C GLU A 18 8.08 55.36 32.81
N VAL A 19 7.16 54.98 31.92
CA VAL A 19 7.46 54.10 30.76
C VAL A 19 7.24 54.84 29.46
N ASN A 20 8.26 54.87 28.64
CA ASN A 20 8.17 55.26 27.25
C ASN A 20 8.03 53.96 26.42
N TYR A 21 6.80 53.58 26.13
CA TYR A 21 6.48 52.41 25.33
C TYR A 21 6.58 52.76 23.86
N GLN A 22 7.54 52.20 23.16
CA GLN A 22 7.65 52.28 21.71
C GLN A 22 7.05 51.02 21.11
N LYS A 23 5.84 51.13 20.57
CA LYS A 23 5.24 50.05 19.80
C LYS A 23 6.14 49.75 18.59
N SER A 24 6.59 48.53 18.47
CA SER A 24 7.32 48.09 17.27
C SER A 24 6.44 48.33 16.05
N ASN A 25 6.85 49.25 15.17
CA ASN A 25 6.14 49.59 13.94
C ASN A 25 6.54 48.68 12.76
N LEU A 26 7.06 47.48 13.03
CA LEU A 26 7.36 46.54 11.96
C LEU A 26 6.05 46.22 11.23
N LYS A 27 5.87 46.83 10.07
CA LYS A 27 4.80 46.44 9.14
C LYS A 27 5.12 45.04 8.60
N GLN A 28 4.12 44.17 8.50
CA GLN A 28 4.25 42.82 7.96
C GLN A 28 4.91 42.74 6.57
N GLU A 29 4.87 43.84 5.80
CA GLU A 29 5.44 43.97 4.46
C GLU A 29 6.98 44.16 4.47
N GLU A 30 7.62 44.31 5.64
CA GLU A 30 9.04 44.63 5.79
C GLU A 30 9.91 43.44 6.27
N LEU A 31 9.35 42.18 6.26
CA LEU A 31 10.17 41.01 6.62
C LEU A 31 11.25 40.79 5.57
N GLU A 32 12.52 40.93 5.97
CA GLU A 32 13.69 40.82 5.11
C GLU A 32 13.73 39.55 4.26
N PHE A 33 13.23 38.43 4.77
CA PHE A 33 13.26 37.17 4.03
C PHE A 33 12.33 37.14 2.82
N LEU A 34 11.28 37.98 2.77
CA LEU A 34 10.31 37.99 1.67
C LEU A 34 10.95 38.37 0.33
N ARG A 35 12.05 39.14 0.36
CA ARG A 35 12.79 39.52 -0.85
C ARG A 35 13.38 38.34 -1.63
N PHE A 36 13.57 37.20 -0.97
CA PHE A 36 14.10 35.97 -1.58
C PHE A 36 13.04 35.17 -2.32
N PHE A 37 11.76 35.53 -2.19
CA PHE A 37 10.65 34.81 -2.77
C PHE A 37 10.12 35.54 -4.02
N ASP A 38 9.90 34.73 -5.06
CA ASP A 38 9.13 35.04 -6.23
C ASP A 38 8.03 34.00 -6.42
N PRO A 39 7.10 34.12 -7.39
CA PRO A 39 6.00 33.19 -7.61
C PRO A 39 6.43 31.74 -7.91
N GLN A 40 7.70 31.49 -8.21
CA GLN A 40 8.23 30.16 -8.51
C GLN A 40 9.12 29.61 -7.38
N THR A 41 9.32 30.34 -6.29
CA THR A 41 10.21 29.98 -5.18
C THR A 41 9.46 29.10 -4.17
N MET A 42 9.80 27.81 -4.11
CA MET A 42 9.20 26.82 -3.19
C MET A 42 9.83 26.83 -1.81
N SER A 43 11.14 27.05 -1.73
CA SER A 43 11.86 27.17 -0.47
C SER A 43 13.12 28.00 -0.63
N VAL A 44 13.51 28.62 0.48
CA VAL A 44 14.76 29.39 0.61
C VAL A 44 15.56 28.78 1.75
N HIS A 45 16.86 28.64 1.54
CA HIS A 45 17.80 28.05 2.48
C HIS A 45 18.91 29.07 2.75
N LEU A 46 18.92 29.60 3.96
CA LEU A 46 19.87 30.62 4.44
C LEU A 46 20.76 30.01 5.52
N LYS A 47 22.00 29.66 5.17
CA LYS A 47 22.95 29.03 6.09
C LYS A 47 24.16 29.94 6.32
N GLU A 48 24.62 30.05 7.56
CA GLU A 48 25.81 30.81 7.96
C GLU A 48 27.04 30.37 7.14
N GLY A 49 27.74 31.35 6.59
CA GLY A 49 28.96 31.16 5.81
C GLY A 49 28.72 30.70 4.36
N LEU A 50 27.46 30.51 3.92
CA LEU A 50 27.12 30.15 2.58
C LEU A 50 26.31 31.23 1.87
N LYS A 51 26.22 31.12 0.54
CA LYS A 51 25.32 31.95 -0.27
C LYS A 51 23.88 31.49 -0.09
N PRO A 52 22.88 32.37 -0.15
CA PRO A 52 21.48 32.02 -0.07
C PRO A 52 21.06 31.18 -1.29
N MET A 53 20.35 30.08 -1.03
CA MET A 53 19.86 29.11 -2.05
C MET A 53 18.35 29.15 -2.10
N ALA A 54 17.76 29.04 -3.30
CA ALA A 54 16.34 28.85 -3.48
C ALA A 54 16.05 27.59 -4.31
N LYS A 55 15.03 26.89 -3.92
CA LYS A 55 14.41 25.82 -4.73
C LYS A 55 13.29 26.45 -5.55
N ARG A 56 13.47 26.51 -6.88
CA ARG A 56 12.54 27.14 -7.82
C ARG A 56 12.00 26.16 -8.84
N GLY A 57 10.73 26.31 -9.21
CA GLY A 57 10.07 25.50 -10.21
C GLY A 57 8.66 25.09 -9.84
N LYS A 58 8.22 23.96 -10.40
CA LYS A 58 6.91 23.34 -10.09
C LYS A 58 7.15 22.02 -9.38
N PRO A 59 6.17 21.48 -8.62
CA PRO A 59 6.24 20.13 -8.09
C PRO A 59 6.61 19.12 -9.18
N GLY A 60 7.63 18.28 -8.94
CA GLY A 60 8.15 17.32 -9.91
C GLY A 60 9.18 17.87 -10.91
N SER A 61 9.33 19.20 -11.02
CA SER A 61 10.31 19.83 -11.93
C SER A 61 10.86 21.11 -11.30
N PHE A 62 11.90 20.97 -10.49
CA PHE A 62 12.52 22.07 -9.76
C PHE A 62 14.05 22.01 -9.84
N SER A 63 14.69 23.15 -9.60
CA SER A 63 16.15 23.27 -9.46
C SER A 63 16.51 24.04 -8.21
N LEU A 64 17.67 23.73 -7.62
CA LEU A 64 18.26 24.50 -6.54
C LEU A 64 19.22 25.54 -7.14
N GLN A 65 19.02 26.79 -6.83
CA GLN A 65 19.73 27.93 -7.45
C GLN A 65 20.30 28.87 -6.39
N GLU A 66 21.48 29.41 -6.63
CA GLU A 66 21.99 30.57 -5.84
C GLU A 66 21.15 31.80 -6.14
N ILE A 67 20.74 32.52 -5.09
CA ILE A 67 19.90 33.75 -5.23
C ILE A 67 20.77 35.01 -5.28
N GLU A 68 21.83 35.01 -4.49
CA GLU A 68 22.73 36.17 -4.35
C GLU A 68 24.18 35.69 -4.22
N ASP A 69 25.12 36.50 -4.72
CA ASP A 69 26.56 36.21 -4.66
C ASP A 69 27.20 36.81 -3.37
N LYS A 70 26.53 36.65 -2.22
CA LYS A 70 26.99 37.16 -0.94
C LYS A 70 26.90 36.05 0.12
N LEU A 71 27.99 35.87 0.88
CA LEU A 71 27.98 34.96 2.02
C LEU A 71 27.16 35.53 3.17
N LEU A 72 26.33 34.72 3.76
CA LEU A 72 25.48 35.11 4.88
C LEU A 72 26.25 35.07 6.19
N THR A 73 26.18 36.13 6.95
CA THR A 73 26.79 36.22 8.28
C THR A 73 25.77 35.76 9.35
N ARG A 74 26.29 35.27 10.48
CA ARG A 74 25.48 34.93 11.64
C ARG A 74 24.61 36.08 12.13
N ASP A 75 25.17 37.30 12.16
CA ASP A 75 24.45 38.49 12.64
C ASP A 75 23.31 38.89 11.70
N TYR A 76 23.49 38.72 10.39
CA TYR A 76 22.42 38.91 9.43
C TYR A 76 21.27 37.89 9.63
N LEU A 77 21.60 36.61 9.83
CA LEU A 77 20.58 35.58 10.10
C LEU A 77 19.88 35.80 11.45
N LYS A 78 20.59 36.24 12.48
CA LYS A 78 19.98 36.63 13.76
C LYS A 78 19.02 37.83 13.60
N ASN A 79 19.35 38.79 12.76
CA ASN A 79 18.47 39.92 12.49
C ASN A 79 17.14 39.43 11.84
N ILE A 80 17.24 38.62 10.81
CA ILE A 80 16.04 38.00 10.19
C ILE A 80 15.23 37.22 11.25
N THR A 81 15.88 36.41 12.08
CA THR A 81 15.23 35.66 13.16
C THR A 81 14.50 36.60 14.13
N THR A 82 15.12 37.69 14.53
CA THR A 82 14.49 38.67 15.42
C THR A 82 13.25 39.30 14.81
N GLN A 83 13.31 39.71 13.54
CA GLN A 83 12.14 40.22 12.82
C GLN A 83 11.00 39.22 12.80
N ILE A 84 11.27 37.93 12.49
CA ILE A 84 10.27 36.87 12.45
C ILE A 84 9.65 36.66 13.85
N LEU A 85 10.47 36.61 14.90
CA LEU A 85 9.99 36.41 16.27
C LEU A 85 9.19 37.62 16.79
N ASP A 86 9.54 38.85 16.41
CA ASP A 86 8.80 40.03 16.79
C ASP A 86 7.43 40.08 16.11
N VAL A 87 7.37 39.70 14.82
CA VAL A 87 6.07 39.53 14.15
C VAL A 87 5.25 38.41 14.80
N ALA A 88 5.87 37.29 15.22
CA ALA A 88 5.17 36.21 15.89
C ALA A 88 4.54 36.63 17.25
N LYS A 89 5.05 37.64 17.89
CA LYS A 89 4.46 38.18 19.12
C LYS A 89 3.29 39.14 18.87
N LEU A 90 3.23 39.74 17.69
CA LEU A 90 2.30 40.85 17.37
C LEU A 90 1.16 40.42 16.44
N ASP A 91 1.38 39.41 15.61
CA ASP A 91 0.44 38.98 14.58
C ASP A 91 -0.25 37.66 14.98
N ALA A 92 -1.56 37.71 15.16
CA ALA A 92 -2.37 36.53 15.47
C ALA A 92 -2.33 35.43 14.38
N LYS A 93 -1.86 35.77 13.16
CA LYS A 93 -1.70 34.79 12.05
C LYS A 93 -0.31 34.16 12.04
N THR A 94 0.54 34.47 13.02
CA THR A 94 1.88 33.89 13.15
C THR A 94 1.94 33.06 14.41
N ASN A 95 2.23 31.77 14.24
CA ASN A 95 2.25 30.81 15.34
C ASN A 95 3.63 30.17 15.49
N ILE A 96 4.10 30.10 16.73
CA ILE A 96 5.31 29.32 17.07
C ILE A 96 4.86 27.89 17.35
N GLU A 97 5.04 27.01 16.38
CA GLU A 97 4.62 25.60 16.44
C GLU A 97 5.56 24.76 17.32
N ILE A 98 6.86 25.04 17.24
CA ILE A 98 7.88 24.35 18.02
C ILE A 98 8.86 25.41 18.55
N SER A 99 9.15 25.38 19.85
CA SER A 99 10.20 26.16 20.45
C SER A 99 11.01 25.30 21.41
N LYS A 100 12.21 24.92 20.99
CA LYS A 100 13.16 24.11 21.76
C LYS A 100 14.54 24.73 21.68
N THR A 101 15.44 24.32 22.59
CA THR A 101 16.83 24.73 22.56
C THR A 101 17.48 24.32 21.23
N GLY A 102 17.92 25.32 20.45
CA GLY A 102 18.55 25.09 19.16
C GLY A 102 17.61 24.92 17.96
N ALA A 103 16.28 24.89 18.16
CA ALA A 103 15.35 24.76 17.06
C ALA A 103 14.01 25.50 17.31
N LYS A 104 13.53 26.22 16.31
CA LYS A 104 12.20 26.83 16.31
C LYS A 104 11.54 26.60 14.97
N ILE A 105 10.25 26.23 15.00
CA ILE A 105 9.39 26.16 13.81
C ILE A 105 8.29 27.22 13.97
N ILE A 106 8.15 28.07 12.99
CA ILE A 106 7.21 29.19 13.00
C ILE A 106 6.38 29.09 11.71
N GLN A 107 5.06 29.15 11.86
CA GLN A 107 4.14 29.34 10.75
C GLN A 107 3.76 30.82 10.68
N HIS A 108 4.11 31.48 9.60
CA HIS A 108 3.72 32.83 9.30
C HIS A 108 2.94 32.90 8.01
N LYS A 109 1.63 33.08 8.08
CA LYS A 109 0.72 32.92 6.91
C LYS A 109 1.02 31.62 6.20
N ASP A 110 1.38 31.68 4.91
CA ASP A 110 1.69 30.52 4.06
C ASP A 110 3.16 30.07 4.16
N TYR A 111 3.99 30.75 4.99
CA TYR A 111 5.40 30.43 5.14
C TYR A 111 5.65 29.57 6.38
N ARG A 112 6.27 28.40 6.19
CA ARG A 112 6.84 27.60 7.28
C ARG A 112 8.31 27.93 7.41
N ILE A 113 8.72 28.41 8.58
CA ILE A 113 10.06 28.88 8.86
C ILE A 113 10.69 27.98 9.91
N ALA A 114 11.74 27.26 9.53
CA ALA A 114 12.58 26.49 10.44
C ALA A 114 13.87 27.26 10.74
N ILE A 115 14.11 27.55 12.01
CA ILE A 115 15.33 28.21 12.48
C ILE A 115 16.07 27.20 13.33
N THR A 116 17.32 26.89 12.95
CA THR A 116 18.17 25.93 13.68
C THR A 116 19.53 26.56 14.01
N TYR A 117 20.04 26.23 15.19
CA TYR A 117 21.32 26.70 15.69
C TYR A 117 21.87 25.77 16.78
N GLN A 118 23.09 26.00 17.21
CA GLN A 118 23.70 25.18 18.28
C GLN A 118 22.89 25.18 19.57
N PRO A 119 22.74 24.05 20.31
CA PRO A 119 23.48 22.79 20.10
C PRO A 119 22.81 21.80 19.13
N PHE A 120 21.63 22.12 18.57
CA PHE A 120 20.88 21.22 17.69
C PHE A 120 21.53 21.05 16.30
N SER A 121 22.08 22.12 15.72
CA SER A 121 22.82 22.09 14.45
C SER A 121 24.23 22.65 14.62
N GLU A 122 25.13 22.32 13.72
CA GLU A 122 26.52 22.80 13.74
C GLU A 122 26.64 24.29 13.46
N GLY A 123 25.72 24.87 12.70
CA GLY A 123 25.69 26.28 12.31
C GLY A 123 24.31 26.91 12.44
N TYR A 124 24.22 28.19 12.16
CA TYR A 124 22.97 28.91 12.12
C TYR A 124 22.33 28.74 10.74
N GLU A 125 21.10 28.28 10.68
CA GLU A 125 20.36 28.08 9.43
C GLU A 125 18.90 28.54 9.59
N ILE A 126 18.37 29.16 8.54
CA ILE A 126 16.94 29.46 8.39
C ILE A 126 16.49 28.82 7.08
N THR A 127 15.59 27.85 7.16
CA THR A 127 14.91 27.28 6.01
C THR A 127 13.47 27.77 5.99
N ILE A 128 13.05 28.36 4.87
CA ILE A 128 11.69 28.87 4.70
C ILE A 128 11.07 28.18 3.54
N VAL A 129 9.91 27.55 3.78
CA VAL A 129 9.12 26.82 2.77
C VAL A 129 7.83 27.58 2.51
N HIS A 130 7.52 27.77 1.23
CA HIS A 130 6.29 28.39 0.76
C HIS A 130 5.61 27.46 -0.25
N PRO A 131 4.39 26.96 0.02
CA PRO A 131 3.66 26.17 -0.97
C PRO A 131 3.22 27.08 -2.12
N ILE A 132 3.69 26.79 -3.34
CA ILE A 132 3.42 27.62 -4.51
C ILE A 132 2.10 27.28 -5.18
N VAL A 133 1.61 26.04 -5.00
CA VAL A 133 0.51 25.50 -5.78
C VAL A 133 -0.67 25.18 -4.86
N ARG A 134 -1.75 25.93 -5.00
CA ARG A 134 -3.06 25.57 -4.48
C ARG A 134 -3.86 24.96 -5.63
N LEU A 135 -4.13 23.68 -5.55
CA LEU A 135 -4.94 22.94 -6.51
C LEU A 135 -6.34 22.72 -5.93
N SER A 136 -7.31 22.68 -6.81
CA SER A 136 -8.65 22.20 -6.51
C SER A 136 -8.80 20.71 -6.93
N MET A 137 -9.89 20.06 -6.55
CA MET A 137 -10.15 18.67 -6.97
C MET A 137 -10.34 18.56 -8.49
N GLU A 138 -10.76 19.63 -9.15
CA GLU A 138 -10.94 19.72 -10.61
C GLU A 138 -9.61 19.75 -11.38
N ASP A 139 -8.52 20.17 -10.73
CA ASP A 139 -7.19 20.19 -11.33
C ASP A 139 -6.53 18.80 -11.38
N TYR A 140 -7.10 17.84 -10.68
CA TYR A 140 -6.66 16.44 -10.75
C TYR A 140 -7.46 15.69 -11.81
N ASP A 141 -6.77 14.87 -12.58
CA ASP A 141 -7.38 13.98 -13.60
C ASP A 141 -8.08 12.79 -12.91
N LEU A 142 -9.26 13.06 -12.36
CA LEU A 142 -10.05 12.08 -11.62
C LEU A 142 -11.07 11.41 -12.53
N SER A 143 -11.17 10.09 -12.46
CA SER A 143 -12.29 9.36 -13.07
C SER A 143 -13.63 9.79 -12.44
N ASP A 144 -14.71 9.72 -13.21
CA ASP A 144 -16.05 10.02 -12.67
C ASP A 144 -16.43 9.07 -11.52
N LYS A 145 -15.93 7.83 -11.57
CA LYS A 145 -16.08 6.84 -10.51
C LYS A 145 -15.41 7.31 -9.21
N LEU A 146 -14.20 7.86 -9.30
CA LEU A 146 -13.47 8.36 -8.13
C LEU A 146 -14.06 9.67 -7.60
N LYS A 147 -14.51 10.58 -8.48
CA LYS A 147 -15.26 11.79 -8.06
C LYS A 147 -16.52 11.42 -7.27
N LYS A 148 -17.30 10.47 -7.77
CA LYS A 148 -18.48 9.95 -7.08
C LYS A 148 -18.12 9.29 -5.76
N ARG A 149 -17.02 8.53 -5.69
CA ARG A 149 -16.53 7.92 -4.45
C ARG A 149 -16.26 8.96 -3.37
N PHE A 150 -15.53 10.03 -3.68
CA PHE A 150 -15.29 11.13 -2.76
C PHE A 150 -16.59 11.81 -2.31
N ALA A 151 -17.54 12.02 -3.22
CA ALA A 151 -18.77 12.75 -2.92
C ALA A 151 -19.75 11.97 -2.04
N GLU A 152 -19.83 10.64 -2.20
CA GLU A 152 -20.94 9.85 -1.67
C GLU A 152 -20.53 8.79 -0.63
N SER A 153 -19.31 8.24 -0.69
CA SER A 153 -19.05 6.98 0.00
C SER A 153 -17.64 6.86 0.62
N ALA A 154 -16.75 7.80 0.41
CA ALA A 154 -15.42 7.71 0.99
C ALA A 154 -15.42 8.35 2.38
N GLU A 155 -15.28 7.54 3.41
CA GLU A 155 -15.30 7.99 4.80
C GLU A 155 -13.97 7.73 5.52
N GLY A 156 -13.18 6.76 5.06
CA GLY A 156 -11.85 6.43 5.57
C GLY A 156 -10.81 6.49 4.46
N ILE A 157 -10.30 7.69 4.16
CA ILE A 157 -9.40 7.93 3.03
C ILE A 157 -7.97 8.02 3.54
N ILE A 158 -7.05 7.33 2.87
CA ILE A 158 -5.61 7.50 3.07
C ILE A 158 -4.96 8.06 1.81
N ILE A 159 -4.38 9.23 1.92
CA ILE A 159 -3.54 9.84 0.89
C ILE A 159 -2.09 9.48 1.19
N SER A 160 -1.45 8.76 0.29
CA SER A 160 -0.11 8.23 0.50
C SER A 160 0.84 8.56 -0.65
N GLY A 161 2.14 8.46 -0.42
CA GLY A 161 3.17 8.69 -1.43
C GLY A 161 4.51 9.12 -0.81
N PRO A 162 5.58 9.19 -1.60
CA PRO A 162 6.90 9.62 -1.14
C PRO A 162 6.92 11.10 -0.70
N PRO A 163 7.96 11.54 0.03
CA PRO A 163 8.13 12.96 0.36
C PRO A 163 8.12 13.85 -0.88
N GLY A 164 7.40 14.98 -0.82
CA GLY A 164 7.32 15.94 -1.93
C GLY A 164 6.45 15.50 -3.11
N SER A 165 5.69 14.42 -2.99
CA SER A 165 4.82 13.92 -4.08
C SER A 165 3.52 14.70 -4.28
N GLY A 166 3.19 15.69 -3.41
CA GLY A 166 1.95 16.48 -3.49
C GLY A 166 0.81 15.99 -2.61
N LYS A 167 1.07 15.13 -1.61
CA LYS A 167 0.05 14.60 -0.68
C LYS A 167 -0.73 15.67 0.07
N SER A 168 -0.03 16.59 0.74
CA SER A 168 -0.66 17.68 1.52
C SER A 168 -1.42 18.64 0.61
N THR A 169 -0.97 18.82 -0.64
CA THR A 169 -1.70 19.61 -1.65
C THR A 169 -3.01 18.93 -2.00
N LEU A 170 -3.02 17.59 -2.24
CA LEU A 170 -4.25 16.85 -2.47
C LEU A 170 -5.16 16.84 -1.23
N ALA A 171 -4.59 16.69 -0.04
CA ALA A 171 -5.34 16.73 1.22
C ALA A 171 -6.04 18.08 1.41
N SER A 172 -5.37 19.21 1.11
CA SER A 172 -5.98 20.53 1.09
C SER A 172 -7.10 20.64 0.07
N SER A 173 -6.90 20.11 -1.14
CA SER A 173 -7.94 20.09 -2.20
C SER A 173 -9.18 19.30 -1.78
N VAL A 174 -8.99 18.15 -1.10
CA VAL A 174 -10.08 17.33 -0.55
C VAL A 174 -10.81 18.06 0.58
N ALA A 175 -10.07 18.74 1.47
CA ALA A 175 -10.65 19.56 2.54
C ALA A 175 -11.56 20.66 1.98
N ASP A 176 -11.05 21.43 1.02
CA ASP A 176 -11.79 22.50 0.35
C ASP A 176 -12.98 21.95 -0.45
N PHE A 177 -12.85 20.78 -1.07
CA PHE A 177 -13.95 20.09 -1.75
C PHE A 177 -15.11 19.76 -0.78
N TYR A 178 -14.81 19.11 0.34
CA TYR A 178 -15.83 18.80 1.33
C TYR A 178 -16.46 20.06 1.93
N HIS A 179 -15.66 21.09 2.21
CA HIS A 179 -16.17 22.36 2.70
C HIS A 179 -17.14 23.01 1.70
N LYS A 180 -16.77 23.08 0.42
CA LYS A 180 -17.63 23.61 -0.66
C LYS A 180 -18.92 22.82 -0.86
N THR A 181 -18.95 21.53 -0.52
CA THR A 181 -20.17 20.71 -0.54
C THR A 181 -21.03 20.85 0.72
N GLY A 182 -20.71 21.82 1.60
CA GLY A 182 -21.48 22.14 2.80
C GLY A 182 -21.16 21.27 4.01
N LYS A 183 -20.02 20.57 4.02
CA LYS A 183 -19.57 19.76 5.14
C LYS A 183 -18.78 20.60 6.15
N ILE A 184 -18.90 20.26 7.42
CA ILE A 184 -18.05 20.81 8.49
C ILE A 184 -16.73 20.07 8.46
N VAL A 185 -15.65 20.76 8.06
CA VAL A 185 -14.32 20.19 7.94
C VAL A 185 -13.39 20.81 8.99
N LYS A 186 -12.55 19.96 9.58
CA LYS A 186 -11.46 20.34 10.49
C LYS A 186 -10.16 19.70 10.05
N THR A 187 -9.03 20.17 10.56
CA THR A 187 -7.74 19.52 10.33
C THR A 187 -7.03 19.21 11.64
N PHE A 188 -6.20 18.16 11.61
CA PHE A 188 -5.19 17.82 12.62
C PHE A 188 -3.83 17.91 11.98
N GLU A 189 -3.00 18.83 12.47
CA GLU A 189 -1.69 19.14 11.87
C GLU A 189 -0.65 19.42 12.95
N SER A 190 0.57 19.00 12.70
CA SER A 190 1.71 19.36 13.57
C SER A 190 3.03 19.29 12.79
N PRO A 191 3.51 20.45 12.27
CA PRO A 191 2.95 21.82 12.34
C PRO A 191 1.76 22.03 11.39
N ARG A 192 0.99 23.11 11.60
CA ARG A 192 -0.10 23.53 10.71
C ARG A 192 0.47 24.14 9.44
N ASP A 193 0.20 23.54 8.29
CA ASP A 193 0.72 24.00 6.99
C ASP A 193 -0.19 23.65 5.79
N LEU A 194 -1.33 23.01 6.02
CA LEU A 194 -2.31 22.80 4.96
C LEU A 194 -2.88 24.13 4.48
N GLN A 195 -2.94 24.28 3.17
CA GLN A 195 -3.50 25.47 2.52
C GLN A 195 -5.00 25.23 2.27
N VAL A 196 -5.81 25.52 3.29
CA VAL A 196 -7.27 25.28 3.27
C VAL A 196 -8.03 26.61 3.34
N ASP A 197 -9.36 26.54 3.08
CA ASP A 197 -10.23 27.69 3.22
C ASP A 197 -10.20 28.23 4.67
N PRO A 198 -10.17 29.56 4.90
CA PRO A 198 -10.16 30.14 6.24
C PRO A 198 -11.34 29.75 7.15
N ALA A 199 -12.42 29.24 6.59
CA ALA A 199 -13.54 28.71 7.36
C ALA A 199 -13.27 27.31 7.96
N ILE A 200 -12.23 26.61 7.48
CA ILE A 200 -11.76 25.34 8.02
C ILE A 200 -10.83 25.61 9.21
N THR A 201 -11.25 25.20 10.40
CA THR A 201 -10.41 25.35 11.59
C THR A 201 -9.30 24.31 11.61
N GLN A 202 -8.06 24.79 11.73
CA GLN A 202 -6.86 23.95 11.81
C GLN A 202 -6.49 23.74 13.28
N TYR A 203 -6.57 22.50 13.75
CA TYR A 203 -6.15 22.10 15.10
C TYR A 203 -4.75 21.53 15.09
N THR A 204 -4.00 21.78 16.15
CA THR A 204 -2.74 21.13 16.45
C THR A 204 -2.86 20.27 17.71
N ARG A 205 -1.75 19.70 18.16
CA ARG A 205 -1.71 18.90 19.39
C ARG A 205 -2.06 19.72 20.61
N LEU A 206 -3.12 19.35 21.32
CA LEU A 206 -3.47 19.90 22.62
C LEU A 206 -2.64 19.19 23.69
N ASP A 207 -1.92 19.95 24.49
CA ASP A 207 -0.98 19.44 25.50
C ASP A 207 0.00 18.36 24.96
N GLY A 208 0.40 18.53 23.69
CA GLY A 208 1.37 17.68 23.02
C GLY A 208 0.79 16.38 22.45
N SER A 209 -0.52 16.12 22.56
CA SER A 209 -1.22 14.92 22.06
C SER A 209 -2.35 15.27 21.09
N PHE A 210 -2.52 14.43 20.05
CA PHE A 210 -3.72 14.47 19.21
C PHE A 210 -4.91 13.75 19.84
N GLU A 211 -4.68 12.83 20.79
CA GLU A 211 -5.73 12.20 21.59
C GLU A 211 -6.55 13.27 22.34
N ASN A 212 -5.88 14.18 23.05
CA ASN A 212 -6.55 15.30 23.71
C ASN A 212 -7.28 16.23 22.73
N SER A 213 -6.73 16.40 21.52
CA SER A 213 -7.38 17.18 20.46
C SER A 213 -8.63 16.46 19.92
N ALA A 214 -8.62 15.11 19.88
CA ALA A 214 -9.74 14.30 19.42
C ALA A 214 -10.94 14.42 20.34
N ASP A 215 -10.75 14.51 21.66
CA ASP A 215 -11.81 14.73 22.64
C ASP A 215 -12.59 16.04 22.32
N ILE A 216 -11.85 17.12 22.01
CA ILE A 216 -12.48 18.37 21.60
C ILE A 216 -13.15 18.26 20.24
N LEU A 217 -12.52 17.53 19.29
CA LEU A 217 -13.06 17.34 17.95
C LEU A 217 -14.41 16.63 17.96
N LEU A 218 -14.58 15.58 18.78
CA LEU A 218 -15.83 14.85 18.94
C LEU A 218 -16.97 15.74 19.48
N LEU A 219 -16.64 16.70 20.33
CA LEU A 219 -17.62 17.68 20.83
C LEU A 219 -18.05 18.67 19.74
N VAL A 220 -17.17 19.01 18.81
CA VAL A 220 -17.45 19.93 17.68
C VAL A 220 -18.22 19.24 16.56
N ARG A 221 -18.19 17.89 16.49
CA ARG A 221 -18.91 17.06 15.52
C ARG A 221 -18.66 17.46 14.06
N PRO A 222 -17.42 17.41 13.56
CA PRO A 222 -17.16 17.64 12.14
C PRO A 222 -17.70 16.46 11.30
N ASP A 223 -18.05 16.74 10.04
CA ASP A 223 -18.34 15.68 9.06
C ASP A 223 -17.04 14.99 8.61
N TYR A 224 -15.97 15.78 8.41
CA TYR A 224 -14.66 15.28 7.98
C TYR A 224 -13.53 15.93 8.77
N THR A 225 -12.48 15.13 8.99
CA THR A 225 -11.21 15.62 9.57
C THR A 225 -10.05 15.19 8.70
N ILE A 226 -9.21 16.16 8.29
CA ILE A 226 -7.98 15.91 7.57
C ILE A 226 -6.86 15.77 8.59
N PHE A 227 -6.27 14.59 8.70
CA PHE A 227 -5.17 14.33 9.62
C PHE A 227 -3.86 14.30 8.83
N ASP A 228 -3.16 15.44 8.78
CA ASP A 228 -1.89 15.52 8.06
C ASP A 228 -0.78 14.86 8.87
N GLU A 229 -0.01 14.02 8.18
CA GLU A 229 1.13 13.28 8.71
C GLU A 229 0.84 12.32 9.89
N VAL A 230 0.01 11.29 9.63
CA VAL A 230 -0.17 10.16 10.55
C VAL A 230 1.14 9.34 10.62
N ARG A 231 1.89 9.46 11.71
CA ARG A 231 3.25 8.88 11.83
C ARG A 231 3.40 7.92 12.99
N ARG A 232 2.99 8.33 14.21
CA ARG A 232 3.20 7.60 15.45
C ARG A 232 2.09 6.58 15.66
N ARG A 233 2.31 5.61 16.53
CA ARG A 233 1.31 4.60 16.87
C ARG A 233 0.02 5.25 17.39
N GLU A 234 0.16 6.24 18.25
CA GLU A 234 -0.94 6.99 18.84
C GLU A 234 -1.76 7.73 17.77
N ASP A 235 -1.09 8.28 16.73
CA ASP A 235 -1.77 8.96 15.63
C ASP A 235 -2.69 7.97 14.86
N PHE A 236 -2.25 6.71 14.64
CA PHE A 236 -3.08 5.68 13.99
C PHE A 236 -4.26 5.25 14.87
N GLN A 237 -4.07 5.18 16.18
CA GLN A 237 -5.13 4.88 17.13
C GLN A 237 -6.17 6.00 17.13
N THR A 238 -5.75 7.26 17.30
CA THR A 238 -6.63 8.43 17.25
C THR A 238 -7.40 8.51 15.93
N PHE A 239 -6.74 8.26 14.78
CA PHE A 239 -7.39 8.20 13.47
C PHE A 239 -8.50 7.13 13.46
N SER A 240 -8.22 5.94 13.99
CA SER A 240 -9.16 4.82 14.00
C SER A 240 -10.34 5.10 14.93
N GLU A 241 -10.11 5.64 16.11
CA GLU A 241 -11.14 5.97 17.10
C GLU A 241 -12.12 7.01 16.56
N LEU A 242 -11.61 8.09 15.95
CA LEU A 242 -12.44 9.11 15.32
C LEU A 242 -13.28 8.53 14.17
N ARG A 243 -12.65 7.68 13.33
CA ARG A 243 -13.37 7.04 12.22
C ARG A 243 -14.47 6.10 12.73
N LEU A 244 -14.19 5.29 13.76
CA LEU A 244 -15.18 4.38 14.36
C LEU A 244 -16.28 5.14 15.14
N ALA A 245 -15.98 6.36 15.60
CA ALA A 245 -16.98 7.26 16.18
C ALA A 245 -17.88 7.94 15.12
N GLY A 246 -17.66 7.67 13.82
CA GLY A 246 -18.49 8.16 12.71
C GLY A 246 -17.98 9.43 12.04
N VAL A 247 -16.79 9.94 12.39
CA VAL A 247 -16.17 11.07 11.69
C VAL A 247 -15.57 10.59 10.38
N GLY A 248 -15.82 11.25 9.26
CA GLY A 248 -15.10 11.02 8.01
C GLY A 248 -13.63 11.42 8.17
N MET A 249 -12.70 10.50 7.92
CA MET A 249 -11.28 10.71 8.15
C MET A 249 -10.49 10.68 6.86
N VAL A 250 -9.62 11.69 6.67
CA VAL A 250 -8.65 11.72 5.57
C VAL A 250 -7.26 11.79 6.19
N GLY A 251 -6.50 10.70 6.11
CA GLY A 251 -5.14 10.63 6.67
C GLY A 251 -4.07 10.79 5.59
N VAL A 252 -3.01 11.53 5.90
CA VAL A 252 -1.83 11.65 5.04
C VAL A 252 -0.68 10.82 5.61
N ILE A 253 -0.14 9.91 4.79
CA ILE A 253 0.90 8.95 5.21
C ILE A 253 2.05 8.95 4.19
N HIS A 254 3.28 8.94 4.68
CA HIS A 254 4.43 8.68 3.81
C HIS A 254 4.52 7.18 3.49
N ALA A 255 4.56 6.85 2.20
CA ALA A 255 4.72 5.49 1.70
C ALA A 255 5.47 5.51 0.35
N ASN A 256 6.24 4.46 0.06
CA ASN A 256 6.96 4.33 -1.21
C ASN A 256 6.14 3.61 -2.26
N SER A 257 5.19 2.79 -1.83
CA SER A 257 4.22 2.10 -2.69
C SER A 257 2.80 2.18 -2.09
N PRO A 258 1.76 1.99 -2.90
CA PRO A 258 0.38 2.05 -2.40
C PRO A 258 0.09 1.05 -1.27
N ILE A 259 0.65 -0.17 -1.36
CA ILE A 259 0.46 -1.22 -0.36
C ILE A 259 1.15 -0.90 0.97
N ASP A 260 2.28 -0.18 0.95
CA ASP A 260 3.02 0.19 2.16
C ASP A 260 2.15 1.07 3.07
N ALA A 261 1.25 1.89 2.50
CA ALA A 261 0.34 2.72 3.29
C ALA A 261 -0.59 1.87 4.16
N ILE A 262 -1.10 0.77 3.62
CA ILE A 262 -1.96 -0.18 4.33
C ILE A 262 -1.15 -0.96 5.37
N GLN A 263 0.06 -1.38 5.02
CA GLN A 263 0.98 -2.06 5.94
C GLN A 263 1.24 -1.26 7.22
N ARG A 264 1.24 0.07 7.15
CA ARG A 264 1.47 0.92 8.31
C ARG A 264 0.38 0.83 9.38
N PHE A 265 -0.81 0.37 9.04
CA PHE A 265 -1.90 0.11 9.99
C PHE A 265 -1.77 -1.26 10.66
N ILE A 266 -1.15 -2.23 9.98
CA ILE A 266 -0.95 -3.60 10.52
C ILE A 266 -0.09 -3.54 11.78
N GLY A 267 -0.57 -4.20 12.83
CA GLY A 267 0.08 -4.22 14.15
C GLY A 267 -0.09 -2.93 14.99
N LYS A 268 -0.79 -1.91 14.46
CA LYS A 268 -1.18 -0.70 15.21
C LYS A 268 -2.66 -0.69 15.55
N ILE A 269 -3.48 -1.25 14.67
CA ILE A 269 -4.90 -1.54 14.91
C ILE A 269 -5.15 -3.00 14.57
N GLU A 270 -6.28 -3.54 15.04
CA GLU A 270 -6.69 -4.91 14.78
C GLU A 270 -7.00 -5.11 13.29
N LEU A 271 -6.52 -6.24 12.72
CA LEU A 271 -6.61 -6.50 11.28
C LEU A 271 -8.05 -6.43 10.76
N GLY A 272 -9.00 -7.05 11.47
CA GLY A 272 -10.40 -7.09 11.05
C GLY A 272 -11.10 -5.72 11.04
N VAL A 273 -10.54 -4.73 11.75
CA VAL A 273 -11.08 -3.38 11.83
C VAL A 273 -10.55 -2.47 10.72
N ILE A 274 -9.40 -2.82 10.11
CA ILE A 274 -8.76 -1.99 9.07
C ILE A 274 -9.76 -1.52 7.99
N PRO A 275 -10.58 -2.39 7.37
CA PRO A 275 -11.50 -1.94 6.30
C PRO A 275 -12.65 -1.05 6.78
N SER A 276 -12.97 -1.07 8.08
CA SER A 276 -13.92 -0.13 8.69
C SER A 276 -13.31 1.25 8.95
N VAL A 277 -11.98 1.30 9.06
CA VAL A 277 -11.20 2.53 9.29
C VAL A 277 -10.71 3.12 7.96
N ILE A 278 -10.33 2.27 7.02
CA ILE A 278 -9.80 2.67 5.70
C ILE A 278 -10.61 1.97 4.62
N ASP A 279 -11.35 2.72 3.85
CA ASP A 279 -12.09 2.20 2.69
C ASP A 279 -11.41 2.53 1.35
N THR A 280 -10.61 3.59 1.31
CA THR A 280 -9.98 4.11 0.09
C THR A 280 -8.54 4.55 0.35
N VAL A 281 -7.60 4.06 -0.46
CA VAL A 281 -6.19 4.49 -0.43
C VAL A 281 -5.82 5.13 -1.75
N VAL A 282 -5.41 6.38 -1.72
CA VAL A 282 -4.99 7.17 -2.87
C VAL A 282 -3.48 7.35 -2.83
N PHE A 283 -2.78 6.86 -3.84
CA PHE A 283 -1.33 6.98 -3.95
C PHE A 283 -0.95 8.10 -4.92
N VAL A 284 -0.21 9.08 -4.40
CA VAL A 284 0.22 10.27 -5.13
C VAL A 284 1.70 10.15 -5.47
N LYS A 285 2.01 10.35 -6.74
CA LYS A 285 3.38 10.39 -7.26
C LYS A 285 3.51 11.53 -8.25
N ASP A 286 4.58 12.33 -8.13
CA ASP A 286 4.88 13.45 -9.04
C ASP A 286 3.71 14.43 -9.24
N GLY A 287 2.97 14.72 -8.16
CA GLY A 287 1.82 15.64 -8.17
C GLY A 287 0.54 15.06 -8.77
N LYS A 288 0.51 13.77 -9.12
CA LYS A 288 -0.65 13.10 -9.73
C LYS A 288 -1.11 11.90 -8.92
N ILE A 289 -2.39 11.59 -8.99
CA ILE A 289 -2.93 10.33 -8.46
C ILE A 289 -2.47 9.21 -9.40
N SER A 290 -1.65 8.32 -8.89
CA SER A 290 -1.03 7.24 -9.66
C SER A 290 -1.76 5.91 -9.48
N LYS A 291 -2.37 5.68 -8.31
CA LYS A 291 -3.09 4.45 -7.99
C LYS A 291 -4.14 4.71 -6.91
N VAL A 292 -5.26 4.02 -7.02
CA VAL A 292 -6.29 4.03 -5.97
C VAL A 292 -6.64 2.59 -5.61
N TYR A 293 -6.67 2.28 -4.32
CA TYR A 293 -7.13 1.01 -3.79
C TYR A 293 -8.42 1.15 -3.01
N GLN A 294 -9.24 0.13 -3.09
CA GLN A 294 -10.41 -0.11 -2.26
C GLN A 294 -10.16 -1.33 -1.38
N LEU A 295 -10.57 -1.28 -0.12
CA LEU A 295 -10.44 -2.35 0.86
C LEU A 295 -11.81 -2.91 1.22
N ASP A 296 -11.92 -4.25 1.20
CA ASP A 296 -13.13 -4.98 1.60
C ASP A 296 -12.76 -6.15 2.52
N LEU A 297 -13.52 -6.34 3.61
CA LEU A 297 -13.40 -7.54 4.46
C LEU A 297 -14.32 -8.65 3.95
N LYS A 298 -13.78 -9.84 3.74
CA LYS A 298 -14.53 -11.03 3.32
C LYS A 298 -14.11 -12.25 4.12
N VAL A 299 -15.06 -13.14 4.40
CA VAL A 299 -14.74 -14.46 4.93
C VAL A 299 -14.64 -15.41 3.74
N LYS A 300 -13.45 -15.89 3.46
CA LYS A 300 -13.17 -16.78 2.32
C LYS A 300 -11.89 -17.59 2.54
N VAL A 301 -11.66 -18.57 1.70
CA VAL A 301 -10.34 -19.22 1.59
C VAL A 301 -9.41 -18.28 0.84
N PRO A 302 -8.21 -17.94 1.38
CA PRO A 302 -7.23 -17.10 0.69
C PRO A 302 -6.80 -17.69 -0.65
N SER A 303 -6.44 -16.83 -1.60
CA SER A 303 -5.96 -17.25 -2.92
C SER A 303 -4.70 -18.14 -2.80
N GLY A 304 -4.72 -19.31 -3.46
CA GLY A 304 -3.64 -20.30 -3.40
C GLY A 304 -3.78 -21.36 -2.31
N MET A 305 -4.83 -21.30 -1.48
CA MET A 305 -5.22 -22.35 -0.55
C MET A 305 -6.43 -23.13 -1.11
N THR A 306 -6.52 -24.43 -0.85
CA THR A 306 -7.52 -25.31 -1.49
C THR A 306 -8.54 -25.94 -0.54
N GLU A 307 -8.30 -25.91 0.78
CA GLU A 307 -9.16 -26.54 1.77
C GLU A 307 -10.24 -25.61 2.29
N GLN A 308 -11.51 -26.05 2.30
CA GLN A 308 -12.65 -25.25 2.76
C GLN A 308 -12.55 -24.86 4.25
N ASP A 309 -11.92 -25.69 5.08
CA ASP A 309 -11.71 -25.43 6.51
C ASP A 309 -10.72 -24.28 6.80
N LEU A 310 -10.05 -23.77 5.76
CA LEU A 310 -9.16 -22.63 5.83
C LEU A 310 -9.86 -21.28 5.62
N ALA A 311 -11.18 -21.24 5.53
CA ALA A 311 -11.93 -20.00 5.43
C ALA A 311 -11.67 -19.10 6.65
N ARG A 312 -11.29 -17.87 6.39
CA ARG A 312 -10.92 -16.87 7.42
C ARG A 312 -11.28 -15.46 6.97
N PRO A 313 -11.29 -14.48 7.88
CA PRO A 313 -11.36 -13.09 7.50
C PRO A 313 -10.15 -12.70 6.64
N VAL A 314 -10.41 -12.21 5.43
CA VAL A 314 -9.41 -11.75 4.45
C VAL A 314 -9.77 -10.34 4.04
N ILE A 315 -8.81 -9.44 4.08
CA ILE A 315 -8.96 -8.11 3.49
C ILE A 315 -8.54 -8.20 2.03
N ASP A 316 -9.51 -8.02 1.14
CA ASP A 316 -9.28 -7.85 -0.29
C ASP A 316 -8.83 -6.42 -0.56
N ILE A 317 -7.69 -6.27 -1.24
CA ILE A 317 -7.22 -4.98 -1.75
C ILE A 317 -7.38 -5.01 -3.26
N ARG A 318 -8.29 -4.17 -3.75
CA ARG A 318 -8.63 -4.09 -5.16
C ARG A 318 -8.21 -2.77 -5.75
N ASP A 319 -7.77 -2.82 -7.01
CA ASP A 319 -7.70 -1.62 -7.83
C ASP A 319 -9.09 -1.00 -7.91
N PHE A 320 -9.19 0.30 -7.62
CA PHE A 320 -10.47 0.99 -7.59
C PHE A 320 -11.09 1.13 -8.99
N GLU A 321 -10.28 1.33 -10.04
CA GLU A 321 -10.77 1.60 -11.39
C GLU A 321 -11.33 0.34 -12.06
N ASP A 322 -10.54 -0.73 -12.12
CA ASP A 322 -10.90 -1.99 -12.80
C ASP A 322 -11.43 -3.08 -11.87
N ASN A 323 -11.47 -2.82 -10.56
CA ASN A 323 -11.90 -3.77 -9.51
C ASN A 323 -11.07 -5.06 -9.44
N THR A 324 -9.87 -5.06 -10.02
CA THR A 324 -8.95 -6.21 -9.98
C THR A 324 -8.43 -6.43 -8.57
N LEU A 325 -8.51 -7.67 -8.06
CA LEU A 325 -7.90 -8.05 -6.79
C LEU A 325 -6.37 -8.10 -6.98
N GLU A 326 -5.64 -7.28 -6.22
CA GLU A 326 -4.18 -7.19 -6.31
C GLU A 326 -3.47 -7.80 -5.10
N TYR A 327 -4.06 -7.68 -3.91
CA TYR A 327 -3.50 -8.25 -2.68
C TYR A 327 -4.60 -8.80 -1.78
N GLU A 328 -4.20 -9.74 -0.95
CA GLU A 328 -4.99 -10.25 0.17
C GLU A 328 -4.19 -10.11 1.46
N ILE A 329 -4.85 -9.66 2.53
CA ILE A 329 -4.26 -9.61 3.87
C ILE A 329 -5.07 -10.52 4.78
N TYR A 330 -4.40 -11.41 5.49
CA TYR A 330 -5.03 -12.30 6.46
C TYR A 330 -4.02 -12.73 7.54
N THR A 331 -4.52 -13.29 8.63
CA THR A 331 -3.68 -13.85 9.69
C THR A 331 -3.34 -15.30 9.35
N PHE A 332 -2.04 -15.64 9.38
CA PHE A 332 -1.53 -16.98 9.24
C PHE A 332 -0.70 -17.33 10.48
N GLY A 333 -1.20 -18.26 11.30
CA GLY A 333 -0.66 -18.47 12.64
C GLY A 333 -0.85 -17.21 13.51
N GLU A 334 0.22 -16.67 14.04
CA GLU A 334 0.22 -15.42 14.85
C GLU A 334 0.61 -14.18 14.01
N GLU A 335 0.92 -14.34 12.72
CA GLU A 335 1.40 -13.26 11.88
C GLU A 335 0.37 -12.81 10.85
N ASN A 336 0.37 -11.51 10.57
CA ASN A 336 -0.40 -10.94 9.49
C ASN A 336 0.45 -10.95 8.20
N VAL A 337 -0.04 -11.61 7.17
CA VAL A 337 0.63 -11.76 5.89
C VAL A 337 -0.09 -10.97 4.79
N ILE A 338 0.69 -10.40 3.88
CA ILE A 338 0.20 -9.73 2.68
C ILE A 338 0.64 -10.55 1.49
N VAL A 339 -0.31 -11.05 0.73
CA VAL A 339 -0.07 -11.93 -0.41
C VAL A 339 -0.49 -11.20 -1.68
N PRO A 340 0.43 -11.00 -2.64
CA PRO A 340 0.06 -10.49 -3.94
C PRO A 340 -0.73 -11.56 -4.70
N VAL A 341 -1.87 -11.16 -5.28
CA VAL A 341 -2.68 -12.03 -6.13
C VAL A 341 -2.22 -11.84 -7.57
N PRO A 342 -1.73 -12.91 -8.23
CA PRO A 342 -1.30 -12.78 -9.62
C PRO A 342 -2.49 -12.33 -10.48
N LYS A 343 -2.29 -11.24 -11.22
CA LYS A 343 -3.30 -10.82 -12.20
C LYS A 343 -3.52 -11.98 -13.17
N LYS A 344 -4.76 -12.44 -13.29
CA LYS A 344 -5.14 -13.24 -14.46
C LYS A 344 -5.00 -12.29 -15.64
N THR A 345 -3.84 -12.30 -16.26
CA THR A 345 -3.60 -11.52 -17.48
C THR A 345 -4.73 -11.85 -18.44
N ALA A 346 -5.44 -10.83 -18.90
CA ALA A 346 -6.33 -10.98 -20.05
C ALA A 346 -5.47 -11.62 -21.13
N LYS A 347 -5.76 -12.90 -21.49
CA LYS A 347 -4.94 -13.68 -22.41
C LYS A 347 -4.73 -12.84 -23.67
N PHE A 348 -3.49 -12.50 -23.98
CA PHE A 348 -3.17 -11.80 -25.21
C PHE A 348 -3.79 -12.57 -26.39
N GLY A 349 -4.21 -11.88 -27.45
CA GLY A 349 -4.89 -12.51 -28.57
C GLY A 349 -4.18 -13.75 -29.12
N ILE A 350 -2.83 -13.80 -29.07
CA ILE A 350 -2.00 -14.95 -29.44
C ILE A 350 -2.21 -16.14 -28.45
N GLU A 351 -2.29 -15.91 -27.14
CA GLU A 351 -2.53 -16.97 -26.16
C GLU A 351 -3.94 -17.57 -26.31
N LYS A 352 -4.93 -16.71 -26.60
CA LYS A 352 -6.28 -17.17 -26.88
C LYS A 352 -6.37 -18.02 -28.15
N LEU A 353 -5.67 -17.59 -29.22
CA LEU A 353 -5.56 -18.38 -30.46
C LEU A 353 -4.85 -19.73 -30.22
N ALA A 354 -3.80 -19.73 -29.40
CA ALA A 354 -3.10 -20.95 -29.00
C ALA A 354 -4.01 -21.88 -28.17
N GLU A 355 -4.74 -21.33 -27.22
CA GLU A 355 -5.73 -22.07 -26.41
C GLU A 355 -6.82 -22.68 -27.27
N ASP A 356 -7.41 -21.90 -28.21
CA ASP A 356 -8.44 -22.38 -29.13
C ASP A 356 -7.89 -23.50 -30.03
N LYS A 357 -6.64 -23.37 -30.51
CA LYS A 357 -5.99 -24.42 -31.32
C LYS A 357 -5.77 -25.71 -30.53
N VAL A 358 -5.31 -25.61 -29.28
CA VAL A 358 -5.15 -26.78 -28.41
C VAL A 358 -6.52 -27.36 -28.12
N ARG A 359 -7.51 -26.57 -27.73
CA ARG A 359 -8.88 -26.98 -27.44
C ARG A 359 -9.50 -27.72 -28.62
N ASP A 360 -9.37 -27.21 -29.83
CA ASP A 360 -9.90 -27.87 -31.07
C ASP A 360 -9.21 -29.20 -31.32
N THR A 361 -7.93 -29.33 -31.00
CA THR A 361 -7.21 -30.57 -31.10
C THR A 361 -7.74 -31.65 -30.12
N PHE A 362 -8.10 -31.21 -28.91
CA PHE A 362 -8.63 -32.12 -27.86
C PHE A 362 -10.13 -32.41 -27.98
N ARG A 363 -10.92 -31.59 -28.70
CA ARG A 363 -12.35 -31.81 -28.93
C ARG A 363 -12.68 -33.17 -29.57
N ARG A 364 -11.75 -33.73 -30.33
CA ARG A 364 -11.90 -35.08 -30.92
C ARG A 364 -11.88 -36.21 -29.88
N PHE A 365 -11.28 -35.96 -28.70
CA PHE A 365 -11.25 -36.92 -27.58
C PHE A 365 -12.33 -36.57 -26.58
N ASP A 366 -12.44 -35.33 -26.16
CA ASP A 366 -13.47 -34.83 -25.26
C ASP A 366 -13.99 -33.45 -25.74
N PRO A 367 -15.26 -33.40 -26.22
CA PRO A 367 -15.90 -32.16 -26.65
C PRO A 367 -15.96 -31.05 -25.55
N GLN A 368 -15.84 -31.46 -24.28
CA GLN A 368 -15.88 -30.55 -23.13
C GLN A 368 -14.51 -30.35 -22.50
N ALA A 369 -13.41 -30.64 -23.22
CA ALA A 369 -12.06 -30.38 -22.74
C ALA A 369 -11.86 -28.89 -22.48
N GLU A 370 -11.25 -28.59 -21.35
CA GLU A 370 -10.82 -27.23 -20.96
C GLU A 370 -9.31 -27.15 -21.07
N VAL A 371 -8.82 -26.04 -21.59
CA VAL A 371 -7.39 -25.82 -21.80
C VAL A 371 -6.95 -24.60 -21.00
N GLU A 372 -5.85 -24.72 -20.31
CA GLU A 372 -5.21 -23.65 -19.54
C GLU A 372 -3.73 -23.54 -19.95
N ILE A 373 -3.32 -22.39 -20.49
CA ILE A 373 -1.92 -22.14 -20.83
C ILE A 373 -1.17 -21.81 -19.56
N LEU A 374 -0.17 -22.60 -19.20
CA LEU A 374 0.67 -22.39 -18.01
C LEU A 374 1.89 -21.52 -18.32
N SER A 375 2.47 -21.71 -19.52
CA SER A 375 3.62 -20.94 -20.01
C SER A 375 3.70 -21.03 -21.54
N GLY A 376 4.65 -20.30 -22.14
CA GLY A 376 4.86 -20.34 -23.61
C GLY A 376 5.07 -21.73 -24.20
N ASN A 377 5.47 -22.72 -23.40
CA ASN A 377 5.75 -24.10 -23.82
C ASN A 377 4.98 -25.17 -23.05
N SER A 378 4.02 -24.82 -22.18
CA SER A 378 3.28 -25.78 -21.34
C SER A 378 1.84 -25.42 -21.23
N VAL A 379 0.97 -26.43 -21.43
CA VAL A 379 -0.49 -26.30 -21.33
C VAL A 379 -1.05 -27.40 -20.44
N LYS A 380 -2.06 -27.05 -19.64
CA LYS A 380 -2.84 -28.00 -18.85
C LYS A 380 -4.18 -28.23 -19.55
N VAL A 381 -4.53 -29.49 -19.77
CA VAL A 381 -5.79 -29.88 -20.41
C VAL A 381 -6.62 -30.69 -19.45
N LYS A 382 -7.78 -30.17 -19.06
CA LYS A 382 -8.74 -30.84 -18.20
C LYS A 382 -9.72 -31.62 -19.08
N VAL A 383 -9.74 -32.95 -18.93
CA VAL A 383 -10.64 -33.85 -19.65
C VAL A 383 -11.40 -34.74 -18.68
N ARG A 384 -12.62 -35.17 -19.06
CA ARG A 384 -13.39 -36.07 -18.22
C ARG A 384 -12.64 -37.40 -18.05
N LYS A 385 -12.71 -37.99 -16.85
CA LYS A 385 -11.98 -39.22 -16.45
C LYS A 385 -12.02 -40.32 -17.51
N GLN A 386 -13.19 -40.57 -18.10
CA GLN A 386 -13.40 -41.60 -19.12
C GLN A 386 -12.57 -41.43 -20.39
N PHE A 387 -12.10 -40.26 -20.70
CA PHE A 387 -11.32 -39.97 -21.92
C PHE A 387 -9.80 -39.86 -21.68
N ILE A 388 -9.36 -39.84 -20.44
CA ILE A 388 -7.93 -39.70 -20.10
C ILE A 388 -7.10 -40.81 -20.76
N ALA A 389 -7.56 -42.08 -20.68
CA ALA A 389 -6.84 -43.22 -21.27
C ALA A 389 -6.71 -43.10 -22.79
N SER A 390 -7.72 -42.58 -23.50
CA SER A 390 -7.68 -42.34 -24.94
C SER A 390 -6.78 -41.19 -25.34
N VAL A 391 -6.69 -40.12 -24.50
CA VAL A 391 -5.83 -38.99 -24.71
C VAL A 391 -4.34 -39.34 -24.48
N ILE A 392 -4.07 -40.13 -23.45
CA ILE A 392 -2.69 -40.58 -23.15
C ILE A 392 -2.24 -41.61 -24.18
N GLY A 393 -3.11 -42.59 -24.55
CA GLY A 393 -2.80 -43.66 -25.46
C GLY A 393 -1.91 -44.77 -24.86
N ARG A 394 -1.67 -45.85 -25.60
CA ARG A 394 -0.83 -46.95 -25.13
C ARG A 394 0.61 -46.50 -24.88
N GLY A 395 1.05 -46.58 -23.63
CA GLY A 395 2.42 -46.16 -23.25
C GLY A 395 2.72 -44.68 -23.47
N GLY A 396 1.71 -43.80 -23.55
CA GLY A 396 1.89 -42.39 -23.78
C GLY A 396 2.05 -41.97 -25.26
N ALA A 397 1.84 -42.87 -26.21
CA ALA A 397 2.08 -42.60 -27.64
C ALA A 397 1.24 -41.45 -28.16
N THR A 398 -0.05 -41.42 -27.85
CA THR A 398 -0.97 -40.36 -28.34
C THR A 398 -0.62 -38.99 -27.79
N ILE A 399 -0.33 -38.87 -26.50
CA ILE A 399 0.03 -37.59 -25.90
C ILE A 399 1.39 -37.06 -26.41
N ASN A 400 2.38 -37.96 -26.59
CA ASN A 400 3.68 -37.61 -27.15
C ASN A 400 3.56 -37.12 -28.60
N ASP A 401 2.68 -37.67 -29.41
CA ASP A 401 2.42 -37.21 -30.78
C ASP A 401 1.71 -35.84 -30.77
N LEU A 402 0.81 -35.59 -29.83
CA LEU A 402 0.13 -34.32 -29.65
C LEU A 402 1.13 -33.22 -29.20
N GLU A 403 2.01 -33.54 -28.28
CA GLU A 403 3.09 -32.64 -27.81
C GLU A 403 4.04 -32.26 -28.96
N LYS A 404 4.43 -33.24 -29.78
CA LYS A 404 5.26 -32.98 -30.99
C LYS A 404 4.54 -32.11 -32.03
N MET A 405 3.25 -32.37 -32.23
CA MET A 405 2.44 -31.63 -33.21
C MET A 405 2.21 -30.19 -32.78
N LEU A 406 1.91 -29.98 -31.50
CA LEU A 406 1.59 -28.65 -30.96
C LEU A 406 2.84 -27.91 -30.47
N LYS A 407 4.00 -28.57 -30.37
CA LYS A 407 5.28 -28.08 -29.84
C LYS A 407 5.18 -27.48 -28.43
N VAL A 408 4.28 -28.04 -27.62
CA VAL A 408 4.08 -27.67 -26.21
C VAL A 408 4.03 -28.91 -25.37
N HIS A 409 4.43 -28.79 -24.10
CA HIS A 409 4.23 -29.85 -23.12
C HIS A 409 2.78 -29.84 -22.64
N ILE A 410 2.15 -31.01 -22.56
CA ILE A 410 0.72 -31.15 -22.24
C ILE A 410 0.55 -31.94 -20.95
N ASP A 411 0.04 -31.28 -19.93
CA ASP A 411 -0.36 -31.89 -18.67
C ASP A 411 -1.86 -32.22 -18.72
N VAL A 412 -2.22 -33.49 -18.68
CA VAL A 412 -3.61 -33.96 -18.77
C VAL A 412 -4.12 -34.26 -17.36
N VAL A 413 -5.15 -33.53 -16.93
CA VAL A 413 -5.77 -33.70 -15.62
C VAL A 413 -7.27 -33.99 -15.73
N PRO A 414 -7.86 -34.71 -14.76
CA PRO A 414 -9.30 -34.92 -14.74
C PRO A 414 -10.05 -33.58 -14.52
N LYS A 415 -11.19 -33.43 -15.22
CA LYS A 415 -12.04 -32.23 -15.11
C LYS A 415 -12.70 -32.08 -13.72
N ASP A 416 -12.92 -33.21 -13.03
CA ASP A 416 -13.65 -33.31 -11.77
C ASP A 416 -12.71 -33.40 -10.54
N SER A 417 -11.54 -32.77 -10.57
CA SER A 417 -10.56 -32.81 -9.46
C SER A 417 -10.91 -31.93 -8.25
N SER A 418 -12.18 -31.59 -8.05
CA SER A 418 -12.70 -30.95 -6.83
C SER A 418 -13.31 -31.93 -5.83
N GLU A 419 -13.25 -33.24 -6.08
CA GLU A 419 -13.64 -34.24 -5.13
C GLU A 419 -12.43 -34.86 -4.46
N THR A 420 -12.35 -34.71 -3.14
CA THR A 420 -11.54 -35.54 -2.24
C THR A 420 -11.77 -37.03 -2.59
N PRO A 421 -10.78 -37.90 -2.44
CA PRO A 421 -10.92 -39.33 -2.67
C PRO A 421 -12.12 -39.87 -1.86
N SER A 422 -13.21 -40.22 -2.51
CA SER A 422 -14.29 -40.95 -1.89
C SER A 422 -13.74 -42.31 -1.49
N ASP A 423 -13.84 -42.70 -0.24
CA ASP A 423 -13.73 -44.04 0.37
C ASP A 423 -12.83 -45.12 -0.29
N ASP A 424 -11.85 -44.76 -1.09
CA ASP A 424 -10.89 -45.67 -1.66
C ASP A 424 -9.83 -46.03 -0.61
N PHE A 425 -9.69 -47.31 -0.28
CA PHE A 425 -8.69 -47.79 0.68
C PHE A 425 -7.27 -47.45 0.20
N GLU A 426 -6.54 -46.70 0.99
CA GLU A 426 -5.11 -46.47 0.80
C GLU A 426 -4.38 -47.82 0.93
N LEU A 427 -3.62 -48.18 -0.13
CA LEU A 427 -2.87 -49.42 -0.14
C LEU A 427 -1.55 -49.29 0.58
N PRO A 428 -1.24 -50.19 1.52
CA PRO A 428 0.12 -50.31 2.01
C PRO A 428 1.03 -50.79 0.87
N TYR A 429 2.20 -50.20 0.75
CA TYR A 429 3.18 -50.54 -0.25
C TYR A 429 4.62 -50.59 0.31
N ASP A 430 5.42 -51.50 -0.29
CA ASP A 430 6.88 -51.49 -0.13
C ASP A 430 7.54 -50.88 -1.36
N PHE A 431 8.37 -49.89 -1.13
CA PHE A 431 9.10 -49.18 -2.20
C PHE A 431 10.49 -49.80 -2.41
N SER A 432 10.81 -50.05 -3.68
CA SER A 432 12.13 -50.51 -4.09
C SER A 432 12.53 -49.96 -5.45
N GLU A 433 13.83 -49.89 -5.70
CA GLU A 433 14.39 -49.48 -6.98
C GLU A 433 14.96 -50.69 -7.73
N SER A 434 14.63 -50.83 -9.00
CA SER A 434 15.17 -51.89 -9.85
C SER A 434 15.57 -51.32 -11.22
N GLY A 435 16.86 -51.29 -11.51
CA GLY A 435 17.39 -50.79 -12.78
C GLY A 435 16.84 -49.42 -13.18
N THR A 436 16.08 -49.37 -14.25
CA THR A 436 15.47 -48.14 -14.82
C THR A 436 14.12 -47.79 -14.26
N SER A 437 13.58 -48.53 -13.25
CA SER A 437 12.20 -48.37 -12.75
C SER A 437 12.15 -48.24 -11.23
N LEU A 438 11.18 -47.51 -10.74
CA LEU A 438 10.71 -47.50 -9.36
C LEU A 438 9.61 -48.52 -9.23
N LEU A 439 9.65 -49.33 -8.18
CA LEU A 439 8.71 -50.43 -7.93
C LEU A 439 7.98 -50.17 -6.62
N PHE A 440 6.67 -50.17 -6.66
CA PHE A 440 5.79 -50.17 -5.50
C PHE A 440 5.10 -51.51 -5.39
N ASN A 441 5.43 -52.27 -4.39
CA ASN A 441 4.82 -53.61 -4.16
C ASN A 441 3.56 -53.41 -3.32
N VAL A 442 2.41 -53.59 -3.94
CA VAL A 442 1.07 -53.35 -3.37
C VAL A 442 0.29 -54.64 -3.12
N GLY A 443 0.92 -55.80 -3.21
CA GLY A 443 0.32 -57.12 -2.97
C GLY A 443 -0.25 -57.79 -4.22
N LYS A 444 -0.24 -59.14 -4.19
CA LYS A 444 -0.74 -59.99 -5.33
C LYS A 444 -2.25 -60.01 -5.44
N GLU A 445 -2.94 -59.69 -4.37
CA GLU A 445 -4.42 -59.60 -4.31
C GLU A 445 -4.97 -58.47 -5.20
N ASN A 446 -4.15 -57.50 -5.52
CA ASN A 446 -4.52 -56.31 -6.30
C ASN A 446 -4.16 -56.45 -7.80
N VAL A 447 -3.74 -57.63 -8.24
CA VAL A 447 -3.31 -57.87 -9.63
C VAL A 447 -4.47 -57.66 -10.61
N GLY A 448 -4.23 -56.86 -11.64
CA GLY A 448 -5.20 -56.56 -12.68
C GLY A 448 -5.90 -55.23 -12.53
N ASN A 449 -5.92 -54.67 -11.31
CA ASN A 449 -6.44 -53.36 -11.03
C ASN A 449 -5.44 -52.26 -11.42
N SER A 450 -5.89 -51.02 -11.45
CA SER A 450 -5.03 -49.85 -11.62
C SER A 450 -4.79 -49.18 -10.26
N GLY A 451 -3.52 -48.82 -9.96
CA GLY A 451 -3.18 -48.06 -8.78
C GLY A 451 -2.87 -46.60 -9.15
N ASP A 452 -3.56 -45.70 -8.50
CA ASP A 452 -3.35 -44.27 -8.61
C ASP A 452 -2.33 -43.81 -7.54
N ILE A 453 -1.26 -43.16 -7.97
CA ILE A 453 -0.18 -42.68 -7.09
C ILE A 453 -0.35 -41.22 -6.88
N TYR A 454 -0.39 -40.77 -5.63
CA TYR A 454 -0.42 -39.39 -5.19
C TYR A 454 0.87 -39.03 -4.51
N LEU A 455 1.30 -37.78 -4.68
CA LEU A 455 2.46 -37.19 -4.00
C LEU A 455 2.00 -35.90 -3.32
N ASN A 456 2.06 -35.84 -1.99
CA ASN A 456 1.54 -34.72 -1.20
C ASN A 456 0.05 -34.39 -1.49
N ASN A 457 -0.80 -35.41 -1.55
CA ASN A 457 -2.21 -35.33 -1.93
C ASN A 457 -2.46 -34.84 -3.39
N GLU A 458 -1.41 -34.66 -4.19
CA GLU A 458 -1.53 -34.33 -5.60
C GLU A 458 -1.46 -35.61 -6.44
N TYR A 459 -2.46 -35.87 -7.29
CA TYR A 459 -2.44 -36.98 -8.22
C TYR A 459 -1.20 -36.91 -9.13
N LEU A 460 -0.38 -37.95 -9.14
CA LEU A 460 0.86 -37.99 -9.90
C LEU A 460 0.77 -38.82 -11.18
N THR A 461 0.23 -40.05 -11.06
CA THR A 461 0.11 -40.99 -12.20
C THR A 461 -0.73 -42.21 -11.82
N SER A 462 -1.28 -42.88 -12.83
CA SER A 462 -1.91 -44.19 -12.68
C SER A 462 -1.14 -45.25 -13.44
N SER A 463 -1.03 -46.43 -12.88
CA SER A 463 -0.38 -47.56 -13.54
C SER A 463 -1.02 -48.90 -13.14
N ARG A 464 -1.06 -49.84 -14.10
CA ARG A 464 -1.64 -51.16 -13.87
C ARG A 464 -0.74 -52.03 -12.99
N ILE A 465 -1.35 -52.71 -12.03
CA ILE A 465 -0.65 -53.63 -11.14
C ILE A 465 -0.26 -54.88 -11.90
N THR A 466 1.02 -55.16 -11.96
CA THR A 466 1.58 -56.30 -12.70
C THR A 466 1.24 -57.63 -12.04
N ARG A 467 1.40 -58.79 -12.77
CA ARG A 467 1.19 -60.12 -12.21
C ARG A 467 2.02 -60.45 -10.97
N LYS A 468 3.02 -59.61 -10.65
CA LYS A 468 3.85 -59.74 -9.44
C LYS A 468 3.30 -58.91 -8.28
N GLY A 469 2.17 -58.21 -8.42
CA GLY A 469 1.61 -57.33 -7.42
C GLY A 469 2.36 -56.01 -7.30
N GLN A 470 2.96 -55.53 -8.39
CA GLN A 470 3.83 -54.35 -8.38
C GLN A 470 3.35 -53.29 -9.38
N ILE A 471 3.41 -52.06 -8.97
CA ILE A 471 3.33 -50.88 -9.84
C ILE A 471 4.74 -50.48 -10.28
N LYS A 472 4.93 -50.30 -11.59
CA LYS A 472 6.22 -49.96 -12.20
C LYS A 472 6.20 -48.56 -12.80
N ILE A 473 7.07 -47.66 -12.32
CA ILE A 473 7.24 -46.30 -12.84
C ILE A 473 8.64 -46.12 -13.38
N PRO A 474 8.82 -45.82 -14.67
CA PRO A 474 10.15 -45.60 -15.24
C PRO A 474 10.84 -44.36 -14.60
N LYS A 475 12.09 -44.47 -14.14
CA LYS A 475 12.84 -43.40 -13.49
C LYS A 475 13.02 -42.16 -14.35
N HIS A 476 13.10 -42.33 -15.67
CA HIS A 476 13.29 -41.25 -16.62
C HIS A 476 11.97 -40.54 -17.01
N SER A 477 10.82 -41.10 -16.63
CA SER A 477 9.52 -40.45 -16.81
C SER A 477 9.38 -39.24 -15.87
N ILE A 478 8.48 -38.30 -16.20
CA ILE A 478 8.21 -37.14 -15.35
C ILE A 478 7.74 -37.56 -13.95
N PRO A 479 6.76 -38.49 -13.80
CA PRO A 479 6.42 -39.04 -12.48
C PRO A 479 7.59 -39.68 -11.76
N GLY A 480 8.40 -40.47 -12.47
CA GLY A 480 9.57 -41.11 -11.89
C GLY A 480 10.61 -40.14 -11.36
N LYS A 481 10.90 -39.04 -12.07
CA LYS A 481 11.81 -37.99 -11.62
C LYS A 481 11.26 -37.24 -10.39
N ARG A 482 9.95 -36.96 -10.35
CA ARG A 482 9.29 -36.33 -9.19
C ARG A 482 9.35 -37.26 -7.97
N LEU A 483 9.08 -38.53 -8.13
CA LEU A 483 9.16 -39.55 -7.08
C LEU A 483 10.60 -39.72 -6.56
N MET A 484 11.61 -39.75 -7.43
CA MET A 484 13.02 -39.87 -7.03
C MET A 484 13.50 -38.63 -6.23
N LYS A 485 13.08 -37.43 -6.61
CA LYS A 485 13.47 -36.19 -5.92
C LYS A 485 12.93 -36.16 -4.48
N ASN A 486 11.78 -36.81 -4.25
CA ASN A 486 11.09 -36.84 -2.96
C ASN A 486 11.25 -38.15 -2.19
N ALA A 487 11.88 -39.17 -2.75
CA ALA A 487 12.10 -40.49 -2.10
C ALA A 487 13.03 -40.42 -0.86
N SER A 488 13.74 -39.30 -0.65
CA SER A 488 14.54 -39.04 0.56
C SER A 488 13.70 -38.50 1.74
N SER A 489 12.49 -38.02 1.51
CA SER A 489 11.53 -37.62 2.54
C SER A 489 10.39 -38.66 2.52
N ARG A 490 10.35 -39.54 3.53
CA ARG A 490 9.35 -40.62 3.67
C ARG A 490 7.91 -40.15 3.83
N GLU A 491 7.62 -38.92 3.64
CA GLU A 491 6.33 -38.29 3.84
C GLU A 491 5.67 -38.06 2.49
N SER A 492 4.51 -38.73 2.26
CA SER A 492 3.43 -38.35 1.34
C SER A 492 3.34 -39.00 -0.03
N ILE A 493 3.83 -40.23 -0.22
CA ILE A 493 3.40 -41.04 -1.37
C ILE A 493 2.21 -41.89 -0.92
N GLN A 494 1.06 -41.74 -1.56
CA GLN A 494 -0.15 -42.52 -1.29
C GLN A 494 -0.56 -43.25 -2.55
N ILE A 495 -1.05 -44.48 -2.38
CA ILE A 495 -1.49 -45.33 -3.50
C ILE A 495 -2.92 -45.83 -3.22
N PHE A 496 -3.82 -45.55 -4.14
CA PHE A 496 -5.22 -45.98 -4.06
C PHE A 496 -5.56 -46.94 -5.20
N ILE A 497 -6.41 -47.95 -4.94
CA ILE A 497 -6.95 -48.84 -5.98
C ILE A 497 -8.11 -48.10 -6.64
N LYS A 498 -8.17 -48.30 -7.95
CA LYS A 498 -9.33 -47.96 -8.72
C LYS A 498 -9.95 -49.28 -9.24
N ASP A 499 -11.20 -49.54 -8.83
CA ASP A 499 -12.02 -50.63 -9.39
C ASP A 499 -12.34 -50.42 -10.88
#